data_e7cf5e1f28f2f9ad4e94cb4c97612a98
#
_entry.id   e7cf5e1f28f2f9ad4e94cb4c97612a98
#
_cell.length_a   1.000
_cell.length_b   1.000
_cell.length_c   1.000
_cell.angle_alpha   90.00
_cell.angle_beta   90.00
_cell.angle_gamma   90.00
#
_symmetry.space_group_name_H-M   'P 1'
#
loop_
_entity.id
_entity.type
_entity.pdbx_description
1 polymer ?
#
loop_
_entity_poly.entity_id
_entity_poly.type
_entity_poly.pdbx_seq_one_letter_code
_entity_poly.pdbx_strand_id
1 'polypeptide(L)'
;KKGHAVTVFEAEKAAGGMLRYGVPSYRLPDDELDKDIEYIVSLGVHMNYNTRVGKDISFELLLQDYDAVFLSTGLSVPSSMRIQGEDHLRVLSGLQILADVASGRDPGIGRKVAVIGGGNVAMDAARVSRRLGADVTILYRRRIADMPADIEEIHESQEEGCTIVPQAIPVEIVNAIQPDQVTIKWGEAEMVQDPKGGRPRPVLQEDRMHEETYDCIVSAIGQGSNLDFLTKETQEQLTIEWGKFTPGEYQHTPLQKVFVGGDVANRIADAISAIEDGHHAARGIDRFLNPDAYKQSETQPDSSRSGG
;
A
#
# COMPACT_ATOMS: atom_id res chain seq x y z
N LYS A 1 -18.22 18.29 -9.44
CA LYS A 1 -19.61 18.77 -9.13
C LYS A 1 -19.63 20.20 -8.58
N LYS A 2 -18.48 20.73 -8.11
CA LYS A 2 -18.33 22.12 -7.61
C LYS A 2 -17.86 23.12 -8.67
N GLY A 3 -17.62 22.67 -9.91
CA GLY A 3 -17.20 23.52 -11.03
C GLY A 3 -15.70 23.67 -11.21
N HIS A 4 -14.88 22.95 -10.43
CA HIS A 4 -13.43 22.92 -10.62
C HIS A 4 -13.05 22.03 -11.80
N ALA A 5 -12.07 22.46 -12.61
CA ALA A 5 -11.40 21.60 -13.59
C ALA A 5 -10.42 20.70 -12.84
N VAL A 6 -10.49 19.39 -13.11
CA VAL A 6 -9.67 18.38 -12.41
C VAL A 6 -8.84 17.60 -13.41
N THR A 7 -7.53 17.54 -13.16
CA THR A 7 -6.58 16.70 -13.91
C THR A 7 -5.94 15.71 -12.95
N VAL A 8 -5.92 14.43 -13.32
CA VAL A 8 -5.24 13.37 -12.59
C VAL A 8 -4.02 12.90 -13.37
N PHE A 9 -2.88 12.85 -12.72
CA PHE A 9 -1.64 12.28 -13.24
C PHE A 9 -1.44 10.90 -12.65
N GLU A 10 -1.51 9.89 -13.50
CA GLU A 10 -1.39 8.48 -13.13
C GLU A 10 -0.11 7.88 -13.76
N ALA A 11 0.74 7.29 -12.94
CA ALA A 11 2.00 6.71 -13.40
C ALA A 11 1.80 5.44 -14.24
N GLU A 12 0.71 4.72 -14.00
CA GLU A 12 0.40 3.47 -14.68
C GLU A 12 -0.47 3.69 -15.92
N LYS A 13 -0.66 2.62 -16.70
CA LYS A 13 -1.47 2.65 -17.94
C LYS A 13 -2.98 2.76 -17.70
N ALA A 14 -3.44 2.46 -16.49
CA ALA A 14 -4.84 2.49 -16.11
C ALA A 14 -4.99 2.97 -14.67
N ALA A 15 -6.10 3.66 -14.39
CA ALA A 15 -6.44 4.10 -13.05
C ALA A 15 -6.87 2.94 -12.15
N GLY A 16 -6.85 3.17 -10.84
CA GLY A 16 -7.29 2.22 -9.83
C GLY A 16 -6.25 1.96 -8.74
N GLY A 17 -4.97 2.30 -9.01
CA GLY A 17 -3.90 2.16 -8.03
C GLY A 17 -3.87 0.78 -7.39
N MET A 18 -3.86 0.71 -6.06
CA MET A 18 -3.78 -0.56 -5.32
C MET A 18 -4.99 -1.47 -5.55
N LEU A 19 -6.18 -0.91 -5.81
CA LEU A 19 -7.38 -1.71 -6.13
C LEU A 19 -7.23 -2.49 -7.45
N ARG A 20 -6.45 -1.98 -8.41
CA ARG A 20 -6.17 -2.67 -9.68
C ARG A 20 -4.92 -3.53 -9.63
N TYR A 21 -3.83 -3.01 -9.05
CA TYR A 21 -2.50 -3.63 -9.15
C TYR A 21 -2.10 -4.41 -7.90
N GLY A 22 -2.83 -4.25 -6.80
CA GLY A 22 -2.53 -4.90 -5.53
C GLY A 22 -3.59 -5.89 -5.06
N VAL A 23 -4.87 -5.63 -5.37
CA VAL A 23 -5.97 -6.54 -5.04
C VAL A 23 -6.20 -7.50 -6.21
N PRO A 24 -6.17 -8.83 -5.99
CA PRO A 24 -6.40 -9.79 -7.07
C PRO A 24 -7.80 -9.70 -7.67
N SER A 25 -7.91 -9.94 -8.98
CA SER A 25 -9.19 -9.84 -9.73
C SER A 25 -10.30 -10.80 -9.27
N TYR A 26 -9.96 -11.87 -8.56
CA TYR A 26 -10.95 -12.77 -7.97
C TYR A 26 -11.61 -12.17 -6.71
N ARG A 27 -11.00 -11.14 -6.09
CA ARG A 27 -11.58 -10.36 -4.98
C ARG A 27 -12.29 -9.11 -5.48
N LEU A 28 -11.67 -8.40 -6.43
CA LEU A 28 -12.24 -7.22 -7.08
C LEU A 28 -12.07 -7.35 -8.59
N PRO A 29 -13.13 -7.72 -9.32
CA PRO A 29 -13.11 -7.79 -10.78
C PRO A 29 -12.79 -6.44 -11.40
N ASP A 30 -11.94 -6.42 -12.45
CA ASP A 30 -11.54 -5.20 -13.14
C ASP A 30 -12.71 -4.44 -13.75
N ASP A 31 -13.73 -5.13 -14.25
CA ASP A 31 -14.91 -4.53 -14.86
C ASP A 31 -15.80 -3.77 -13.84
N GLU A 32 -15.80 -4.19 -12.57
CA GLU A 32 -16.49 -3.44 -11.51
C GLU A 32 -15.72 -2.17 -11.17
N LEU A 33 -14.40 -2.26 -11.06
CA LEU A 33 -13.54 -1.10 -10.82
C LEU A 33 -13.62 -0.10 -12.00
N ASP A 34 -13.65 -0.61 -13.23
CA ASP A 34 -13.73 0.24 -14.44
C ASP A 34 -15.03 1.04 -14.49
N LYS A 35 -16.18 0.47 -14.09
CA LYS A 35 -17.46 1.19 -14.00
C LYS A 35 -17.38 2.42 -13.08
N ASP A 36 -16.75 2.27 -11.93
CA ASP A 36 -16.58 3.39 -10.99
C ASP A 36 -15.62 4.46 -11.53
N ILE A 37 -14.53 4.04 -12.17
CA ILE A 37 -13.58 4.96 -12.80
C ILE A 37 -14.23 5.70 -13.96
N GLU A 38 -14.95 5.00 -14.84
CA GLU A 38 -15.67 5.60 -15.95
C GLU A 38 -16.73 6.61 -15.50
N TYR A 39 -17.44 6.29 -14.40
CA TYR A 39 -18.36 7.25 -13.79
C TYR A 39 -17.64 8.52 -13.34
N ILE A 40 -16.48 8.40 -12.67
CA ILE A 40 -15.69 9.55 -12.22
C ILE A 40 -15.20 10.38 -13.41
N VAL A 41 -14.66 9.73 -14.44
CA VAL A 41 -14.18 10.38 -15.66
C VAL A 41 -15.32 11.09 -16.39
N SER A 42 -16.53 10.49 -16.43
CA SER A 42 -17.73 11.10 -17.05
C SER A 42 -18.16 12.42 -16.40
N LEU A 43 -17.70 12.70 -15.18
CA LEU A 43 -17.91 13.99 -14.51
C LEU A 43 -17.00 15.11 -15.03
N GLY A 44 -16.15 14.84 -16.02
CA GLY A 44 -15.26 15.82 -16.64
C GLY A 44 -13.83 15.81 -16.07
N VAL A 45 -13.42 14.76 -15.39
CA VAL A 45 -12.04 14.59 -14.93
C VAL A 45 -11.14 14.25 -16.11
N HIS A 46 -10.05 14.99 -16.28
CA HIS A 46 -9.03 14.71 -17.30
C HIS A 46 -7.97 13.76 -16.74
N MET A 47 -7.74 12.62 -17.41
CA MET A 47 -6.77 11.61 -16.98
C MET A 47 -5.52 11.66 -17.86
N ASN A 48 -4.34 11.84 -17.25
CA ASN A 48 -3.03 11.70 -17.87
C ASN A 48 -2.38 10.42 -17.37
N TYR A 49 -2.54 9.34 -18.14
CA TYR A 49 -1.91 8.04 -17.87
C TYR A 49 -0.44 8.00 -18.27
N ASN A 50 0.31 7.02 -17.77
CA ASN A 50 1.74 6.84 -18.03
C ASN A 50 2.56 8.11 -17.71
N THR A 51 2.12 8.89 -16.74
CA THR A 51 2.72 10.17 -16.38
C THR A 51 3.12 10.15 -14.91
N ARG A 52 4.39 9.84 -14.66
CA ARG A 52 4.96 9.75 -13.31
C ARG A 52 5.48 11.11 -12.86
N VAL A 53 4.91 11.65 -11.78
CA VAL A 53 5.43 12.86 -11.13
C VAL A 53 6.83 12.58 -10.57
N GLY A 54 7.74 13.52 -10.79
CA GLY A 54 9.16 13.39 -10.47
C GLY A 54 10.03 12.80 -11.60
N LYS A 55 9.40 12.25 -12.65
CA LYS A 55 10.10 11.73 -13.83
C LYS A 55 9.64 12.41 -15.13
N ASP A 56 8.34 12.34 -15.41
CA ASP A 56 7.74 12.82 -16.66
C ASP A 56 7.24 14.26 -16.50
N ILE A 57 6.86 14.65 -15.30
CA ILE A 57 6.47 16.00 -14.89
C ILE A 57 7.00 16.28 -13.48
N SER A 58 7.51 17.47 -13.22
CA SER A 58 7.99 17.84 -11.88
C SER A 58 6.83 18.27 -10.96
N PHE A 59 7.02 18.10 -9.66
CA PHE A 59 6.05 18.55 -8.67
C PHE A 59 5.93 20.07 -8.64
N GLU A 60 7.05 20.78 -8.82
CA GLU A 60 7.10 22.24 -8.89
C GLU A 60 6.28 22.80 -10.05
N LEU A 61 6.28 22.10 -11.20
CA LEU A 61 5.44 22.50 -12.34
C LEU A 61 3.95 22.35 -12.01
N LEU A 62 3.56 21.31 -11.28
CA LEU A 62 2.18 21.16 -10.80
C LEU A 62 1.78 22.32 -9.87
N LEU A 63 2.68 22.78 -8.99
CA LEU A 63 2.41 23.92 -8.13
C LEU A 63 2.31 25.25 -8.90
N GLN A 64 2.94 25.36 -10.06
CA GLN A 64 2.83 26.56 -10.93
C GLN A 64 1.52 26.54 -11.72
N ASP A 65 1.17 25.41 -12.32
CA ASP A 65 0.10 25.31 -13.29
C ASP A 65 -1.28 25.11 -12.67
N TYR A 66 -1.35 24.66 -11.41
CA TYR A 66 -2.61 24.35 -10.71
C TYR A 66 -2.82 25.23 -9.49
N ASP A 67 -4.07 25.56 -9.22
CA ASP A 67 -4.48 26.36 -8.05
C ASP A 67 -4.44 25.55 -6.76
N ALA A 68 -4.61 24.22 -6.83
CA ALA A 68 -4.44 23.28 -5.74
C ALA A 68 -3.95 21.93 -6.25
N VAL A 69 -3.17 21.20 -5.45
CA VAL A 69 -2.64 19.86 -5.75
C VAL A 69 -3.01 18.90 -4.62
N PHE A 70 -3.58 17.76 -4.97
CA PHE A 70 -3.89 16.68 -4.03
C PHE A 70 -2.96 15.50 -4.28
N LEU A 71 -2.16 15.14 -3.28
CA LEU A 71 -1.24 13.99 -3.32
C LEU A 71 -1.91 12.76 -2.71
N SER A 72 -2.13 11.72 -3.52
CA SER A 72 -2.69 10.43 -3.11
C SER A 72 -1.89 9.27 -3.72
N THR A 73 -0.57 9.34 -3.62
CA THR A 73 0.37 8.42 -4.26
C THR A 73 0.43 7.02 -3.63
N GLY A 74 -0.24 6.83 -2.50
CA GLY A 74 -0.33 5.53 -1.82
C GLY A 74 1.00 5.01 -1.27
N LEU A 75 1.09 3.69 -1.05
CA LEU A 75 2.26 2.99 -0.54
C LEU A 75 2.74 2.00 -1.60
N SER A 76 3.78 2.36 -2.34
CA SER A 76 4.28 1.57 -3.48
C SER A 76 5.69 1.00 -3.28
N VAL A 77 6.38 1.37 -2.19
CA VAL A 77 7.74 0.92 -1.91
C VAL A 77 7.71 -0.27 -0.96
N PRO A 78 8.19 -1.46 -1.36
CA PRO A 78 8.29 -2.60 -0.46
C PRO A 78 9.21 -2.30 0.73
N SER A 79 8.83 -2.76 1.92
CA SER A 79 9.68 -2.67 3.11
C SER A 79 10.81 -3.69 3.04
N SER A 80 12.03 -3.28 3.46
CA SER A 80 13.19 -4.16 3.57
C SER A 80 13.06 -5.09 4.77
N MET A 81 13.42 -6.36 4.60
CA MET A 81 13.52 -7.37 5.67
C MET A 81 14.70 -7.08 6.60
N ARG A 82 15.70 -6.33 6.11
CA ARG A 82 16.97 -6.01 6.80
C ARG A 82 17.75 -7.25 7.20
N ILE A 83 17.78 -8.23 6.31
CA ILE A 83 18.58 -9.44 6.44
C ILE A 83 19.58 -9.55 5.29
N GLN A 84 20.67 -10.26 5.51
CA GLN A 84 21.65 -10.50 4.46
C GLN A 84 21.02 -11.29 3.31
N GLY A 85 21.31 -10.88 2.07
CA GLY A 85 20.86 -11.54 0.85
C GLY A 85 19.43 -11.21 0.41
N GLU A 86 18.77 -10.24 1.05
CA GLU A 86 17.41 -9.82 0.63
C GLU A 86 17.34 -9.19 -0.78
N ASP A 87 18.50 -8.82 -1.35
CA ASP A 87 18.67 -8.29 -2.71
C ASP A 87 18.90 -9.38 -3.77
N HIS A 88 18.80 -10.66 -3.39
CA HIS A 88 18.96 -11.78 -4.31
C HIS A 88 17.90 -11.74 -5.42
N LEU A 89 18.28 -12.10 -6.67
CA LEU A 89 17.41 -12.04 -7.87
C LEU A 89 16.11 -12.85 -7.75
N ARG A 90 16.10 -13.88 -6.90
CA ARG A 90 14.91 -14.72 -6.64
C ARG A 90 14.11 -14.26 -5.44
N VAL A 91 14.40 -13.07 -4.89
CA VAL A 91 13.59 -12.39 -3.88
C VAL A 91 12.77 -11.31 -4.58
N LEU A 92 11.46 -11.51 -4.60
CA LEU A 92 10.52 -10.61 -5.25
C LEU A 92 9.63 -9.93 -4.18
N SER A 93 9.14 -8.76 -4.52
CA SER A 93 8.12 -8.10 -3.70
C SER A 93 6.73 -8.69 -3.95
N GLY A 94 5.93 -8.85 -2.91
CA GLY A 94 4.53 -9.25 -3.03
C GLY A 94 3.74 -8.30 -3.93
N LEU A 95 3.97 -6.99 -3.81
CA LEU A 95 3.34 -5.99 -4.70
C LEU A 95 3.72 -6.18 -6.16
N GLN A 96 4.99 -6.50 -6.45
CA GLN A 96 5.45 -6.72 -7.81
C GLN A 96 4.76 -7.92 -8.45
N ILE A 97 4.64 -9.03 -7.71
CA ILE A 97 3.94 -10.23 -8.18
C ILE A 97 2.48 -9.93 -8.49
N LEU A 98 1.79 -9.24 -7.57
CA LEU A 98 0.38 -8.87 -7.76
C LEU A 98 0.21 -7.96 -8.97
N ALA A 99 1.06 -6.94 -9.12
CA ALA A 99 1.03 -6.02 -10.25
C ALA A 99 1.37 -6.70 -11.59
N ASP A 100 2.29 -7.65 -11.61
CA ASP A 100 2.63 -8.42 -12.81
C ASP A 100 1.44 -9.26 -13.26
N VAL A 101 0.82 -9.99 -12.35
CA VAL A 101 -0.36 -10.82 -12.65
C VAL A 101 -1.55 -9.97 -13.09
N ALA A 102 -1.85 -8.87 -12.38
CA ALA A 102 -2.89 -7.91 -12.76
C ALA A 102 -2.64 -7.28 -14.14
N SER A 103 -1.38 -7.18 -14.55
CA SER A 103 -0.99 -6.68 -15.88
C SER A 103 -0.91 -7.76 -16.95
N GLY A 104 -1.23 -9.01 -16.62
CA GLY A 104 -1.12 -10.16 -17.53
C GLY A 104 0.31 -10.60 -17.80
N ARG A 105 1.27 -10.23 -16.95
CA ARG A 105 2.66 -10.66 -17.04
C ARG A 105 2.91 -11.90 -16.18
N ASP A 106 3.81 -12.77 -16.61
CA ASP A 106 4.28 -13.88 -15.79
C ASP A 106 5.30 -13.35 -14.76
N PRO A 107 5.05 -13.48 -13.44
CA PRO A 107 5.99 -13.06 -12.42
C PRO A 107 7.23 -13.98 -12.28
N GLY A 108 7.27 -15.11 -12.97
CA GLY A 108 8.41 -16.03 -13.00
C GLY A 108 8.76 -16.67 -11.65
N ILE A 109 7.78 -16.99 -10.82
CA ILE A 109 7.98 -17.43 -9.42
C ILE A 109 8.42 -18.88 -9.25
N GLY A 110 8.28 -19.73 -10.30
CA GLY A 110 8.59 -21.16 -10.21
C GLY A 110 7.49 -21.97 -9.51
N ARG A 111 7.88 -23.14 -8.98
CA ARG A 111 6.92 -24.09 -8.40
C ARG A 111 6.92 -24.16 -6.88
N LYS A 112 8.02 -23.81 -6.21
CA LYS A 112 8.14 -23.82 -4.75
C LYS A 112 8.42 -22.40 -4.28
N VAL A 113 7.47 -21.80 -3.58
CA VAL A 113 7.50 -20.37 -3.22
C VAL A 113 7.39 -20.20 -1.71
N ALA A 114 8.28 -19.39 -1.13
CA ALA A 114 8.13 -18.91 0.23
C ALA A 114 7.57 -17.49 0.22
N VAL A 115 6.50 -17.22 0.98
CA VAL A 115 5.97 -15.88 1.21
C VAL A 115 6.31 -15.44 2.64
N ILE A 116 7.00 -14.32 2.78
CA ILE A 116 7.38 -13.77 4.08
C ILE A 116 6.44 -12.62 4.42
N GLY A 117 5.59 -12.82 5.44
CA GLY A 117 4.63 -11.81 5.88
C GLY A 117 3.36 -12.40 6.45
N GLY A 118 2.47 -11.55 6.95
CA GLY A 118 1.20 -11.98 7.56
C GLY A 118 0.08 -10.95 7.43
N GLY A 119 0.22 -9.96 6.53
CA GLY A 119 -0.84 -9.02 6.17
C GLY A 119 -1.58 -9.46 4.91
N ASN A 120 -2.61 -8.68 4.52
CA ASN A 120 -3.44 -8.99 3.34
C ASN A 120 -2.61 -9.15 2.07
N VAL A 121 -1.59 -8.32 1.84
CA VAL A 121 -0.68 -8.49 0.68
C VAL A 121 0.06 -9.83 0.69
N ALA A 122 0.40 -10.36 1.87
CA ALA A 122 1.05 -11.67 1.97
C ALA A 122 0.06 -12.80 1.62
N MET A 123 -1.19 -12.69 2.09
CA MET A 123 -2.25 -13.65 1.74
C MET A 123 -2.58 -13.59 0.25
N ASP A 124 -2.75 -12.38 -0.31
CA ASP A 124 -3.01 -12.20 -1.74
C ASP A 124 -1.88 -12.74 -2.60
N ALA A 125 -0.61 -12.44 -2.27
CA ALA A 125 0.55 -12.94 -3.00
C ALA A 125 0.68 -14.47 -2.90
N ALA A 126 0.38 -15.05 -1.73
CA ALA A 126 0.39 -16.50 -1.54
C ALA A 126 -0.71 -17.19 -2.36
N ARG A 127 -1.94 -16.70 -2.31
CA ARG A 127 -3.07 -17.25 -3.07
C ARG A 127 -2.88 -17.11 -4.58
N VAL A 128 -2.41 -15.95 -5.04
CA VAL A 128 -2.05 -15.74 -6.45
C VAL A 128 -0.96 -16.73 -6.88
N SER A 129 0.10 -16.89 -6.10
CA SER A 129 1.17 -17.87 -6.40
C SER A 129 0.62 -19.30 -6.43
N ARG A 130 -0.27 -19.66 -5.51
CA ARG A 130 -0.93 -20.96 -5.47
C ARG A 130 -1.78 -21.21 -6.72
N ARG A 131 -2.54 -20.20 -7.15
CA ARG A 131 -3.38 -20.27 -8.37
C ARG A 131 -2.56 -20.34 -9.65
N LEU A 132 -1.32 -19.85 -9.64
CA LEU A 132 -0.34 -20.05 -10.72
C LEU A 132 0.30 -21.44 -10.69
N GLY A 133 -0.05 -22.29 -9.73
CA GLY A 133 0.38 -23.70 -9.64
C GLY A 133 1.61 -23.92 -8.75
N ALA A 134 2.02 -22.92 -7.98
CA ALA A 134 3.11 -23.07 -7.03
C ALA A 134 2.69 -23.85 -5.76
N ASP A 135 3.64 -24.50 -5.11
CA ASP A 135 3.55 -24.98 -3.74
C ASP A 135 4.04 -23.87 -2.81
N VAL A 136 3.14 -23.36 -1.94
CA VAL A 136 3.37 -22.10 -1.22
C VAL A 136 3.49 -22.32 0.27
N THR A 137 4.59 -21.83 0.85
CA THR A 137 4.81 -21.77 2.29
C THR A 137 4.85 -20.31 2.76
N ILE A 138 4.00 -19.94 3.71
CA ILE A 138 3.95 -18.61 4.32
C ILE A 138 4.75 -18.65 5.62
N LEU A 139 5.85 -17.90 5.69
CA LEU A 139 6.66 -17.74 6.90
C LEU A 139 6.22 -16.48 7.65
N TYR A 140 5.72 -16.65 8.86
CA TYR A 140 5.27 -15.53 9.67
C TYR A 140 5.93 -15.51 11.06
N ARG A 141 6.53 -14.38 11.42
CA ARG A 141 7.34 -14.26 12.65
C ARG A 141 6.57 -14.32 13.98
N ARG A 142 5.24 -14.28 13.96
CA ARG A 142 4.38 -14.36 15.15
C ARG A 142 3.39 -15.52 15.01
N ARG A 143 2.47 -15.66 15.97
CA ARG A 143 1.39 -16.66 15.91
C ARG A 143 0.38 -16.29 14.83
N ILE A 144 -0.35 -17.26 14.31
CA ILE A 144 -1.43 -17.01 13.33
C ILE A 144 -2.45 -16.01 13.90
N ALA A 145 -2.80 -16.10 15.18
CA ALA A 145 -3.73 -15.17 15.83
C ALA A 145 -3.19 -13.71 15.92
N ASP A 146 -1.91 -13.49 15.69
CA ASP A 146 -1.30 -12.16 15.67
C ASP A 146 -1.16 -11.61 14.23
N MET A 147 -1.62 -12.32 13.21
CA MET A 147 -1.60 -11.86 11.83
C MET A 147 -2.48 -10.62 11.66
N PRO A 148 -2.00 -9.57 10.97
CA PRO A 148 -2.82 -8.40 10.67
C PRO A 148 -3.74 -8.58 9.46
N ALA A 149 -3.63 -9.69 8.71
CA ALA A 149 -4.54 -10.02 7.64
C ALA A 149 -5.94 -10.34 8.17
N ASP A 150 -6.95 -10.12 7.33
CA ASP A 150 -8.31 -10.51 7.63
C ASP A 150 -8.40 -12.02 7.86
N ILE A 151 -9.18 -12.42 8.86
CA ILE A 151 -9.27 -13.82 9.26
C ILE A 151 -9.77 -14.72 8.12
N GLU A 152 -10.67 -14.19 7.30
CA GLU A 152 -11.20 -14.87 6.12
C GLU A 152 -10.09 -15.13 5.08
N GLU A 153 -9.21 -14.16 4.82
CA GLU A 153 -8.08 -14.31 3.89
C GLU A 153 -7.06 -15.35 4.39
N ILE A 154 -6.86 -15.43 5.70
CA ILE A 154 -6.00 -16.46 6.31
C ILE A 154 -6.60 -17.84 6.08
N HIS A 155 -7.91 -18.02 6.34
CA HIS A 155 -8.59 -19.29 6.13
C HIS A 155 -8.62 -19.70 4.67
N GLU A 156 -8.98 -18.79 3.77
CA GLU A 156 -9.02 -19.07 2.33
C GLU A 156 -7.64 -19.43 1.77
N SER A 157 -6.55 -18.79 2.27
CA SER A 157 -5.20 -19.18 1.88
C SER A 157 -4.86 -20.62 2.24
N GLN A 158 -5.32 -21.09 3.42
CA GLN A 158 -5.12 -22.47 3.86
C GLN A 158 -6.02 -23.46 3.08
N GLU A 159 -7.26 -23.09 2.81
CA GLU A 159 -8.19 -23.89 2.00
C GLU A 159 -7.70 -24.07 0.56
N GLU A 160 -7.06 -23.04 -0.03
CA GLU A 160 -6.39 -23.12 -1.34
C GLU A 160 -5.10 -23.95 -1.29
N GLY A 161 -4.66 -24.41 -0.11
CA GLY A 161 -3.51 -25.31 0.06
C GLY A 161 -2.20 -24.60 0.32
N CYS A 162 -2.21 -23.33 0.77
CA CYS A 162 -1.00 -22.69 1.30
C CYS A 162 -0.67 -23.23 2.70
N THR A 163 0.60 -23.52 2.95
CA THR A 163 1.09 -23.91 4.29
C THR A 163 1.53 -22.69 5.07
N ILE A 164 1.00 -22.47 6.28
CA ILE A 164 1.45 -21.38 7.15
C ILE A 164 2.39 -21.95 8.21
N VAL A 165 3.60 -21.42 8.30
CA VAL A 165 4.59 -21.68 9.34
C VAL A 165 4.65 -20.46 10.26
N PRO A 166 3.96 -20.46 11.39
CA PRO A 166 4.00 -19.37 12.36
C PRO A 166 5.31 -19.40 13.15
N GLN A 167 5.61 -18.27 13.80
CA GLN A 167 6.78 -18.09 14.66
C GLN A 167 8.11 -18.38 13.92
N ALA A 168 8.16 -18.10 12.61
CA ALA A 168 9.33 -18.23 11.74
C ALA A 168 9.95 -16.85 11.49
N ILE A 169 11.14 -16.59 12.00
CA ILE A 169 11.89 -15.35 11.80
C ILE A 169 12.92 -15.58 10.69
N PRO A 170 12.80 -14.90 9.54
CA PRO A 170 13.84 -14.89 8.52
C PRO A 170 15.14 -14.31 9.08
N VAL A 171 16.28 -14.93 8.79
CA VAL A 171 17.58 -14.52 9.29
C VAL A 171 18.56 -14.19 8.19
N GLU A 172 18.62 -15.02 7.16
CA GLU A 172 19.56 -14.86 6.05
C GLU A 172 19.00 -15.51 4.78
N ILE A 173 19.34 -14.94 3.64
CA ILE A 173 19.09 -15.51 2.32
C ILE A 173 20.42 -15.76 1.65
N VAL A 174 20.59 -16.95 1.11
CA VAL A 174 21.84 -17.38 0.45
C VAL A 174 21.55 -18.01 -0.90
N ASN A 175 22.57 -18.06 -1.77
CA ASN A 175 22.49 -18.79 -3.01
C ASN A 175 22.22 -20.28 -2.73
N ALA A 176 21.29 -20.86 -3.46
CA ALA A 176 21.12 -22.31 -3.48
C ALA A 176 22.20 -22.98 -4.32
N ILE A 177 22.30 -24.31 -4.24
CA ILE A 177 23.20 -25.09 -5.10
C ILE A 177 22.79 -24.96 -6.57
N GLN A 178 21.48 -24.92 -6.83
CA GLN A 178 20.94 -24.70 -8.19
C GLN A 178 20.84 -23.19 -8.46
N PRO A 179 21.31 -22.71 -9.62
CA PRO A 179 21.45 -21.27 -9.89
C PRO A 179 20.13 -20.53 -10.04
N ASP A 180 19.02 -21.23 -10.27
CA ASP A 180 17.66 -20.71 -10.42
C ASP A 180 16.82 -20.83 -9.13
N GLN A 181 17.46 -21.22 -8.02
CA GLN A 181 16.86 -21.33 -6.70
C GLN A 181 17.54 -20.42 -5.67
N VAL A 182 16.90 -20.28 -4.53
CA VAL A 182 17.34 -19.48 -3.41
C VAL A 182 17.03 -20.18 -2.09
N THR A 183 17.92 -20.09 -1.13
CA THR A 183 17.76 -20.72 0.18
C THR A 183 17.54 -19.66 1.23
N ILE A 184 16.53 -19.84 2.07
CA ILE A 184 16.28 -19.03 3.25
C ILE A 184 16.65 -19.78 4.54
N LYS A 185 17.36 -19.09 5.42
CA LYS A 185 17.57 -19.51 6.80
C LYS A 185 16.60 -18.75 7.68
N TRP A 186 15.89 -19.46 8.52
CA TRP A 186 14.96 -18.89 9.48
C TRP A 186 15.04 -19.65 10.81
N GLY A 187 14.69 -18.98 11.90
CA GLY A 187 14.68 -19.58 13.23
C GLY A 187 13.29 -19.51 13.86
N GLU A 188 13.01 -20.44 14.77
CA GLU A 188 11.79 -20.39 15.56
C GLU A 188 11.78 -19.17 16.50
N ALA A 189 10.60 -18.60 16.70
CA ALA A 189 10.40 -17.48 17.59
C ALA A 189 9.73 -17.89 18.90
N GLU A 190 10.25 -17.43 20.02
CA GLU A 190 9.51 -17.37 21.27
C GLU A 190 8.76 -16.03 21.37
N MET A 191 7.48 -16.09 21.75
CA MET A 191 6.65 -14.89 21.89
C MET A 191 6.76 -14.35 23.32
N VAL A 192 7.47 -13.23 23.47
CA VAL A 192 7.66 -12.55 24.75
C VAL A 192 6.71 -11.38 24.88
N GLN A 193 5.95 -11.33 25.98
CA GLN A 193 5.03 -10.24 26.25
C GLN A 193 5.81 -8.94 26.50
N ASP A 194 5.42 -7.85 25.86
CA ASP A 194 6.01 -6.54 26.12
C ASP A 194 5.52 -6.04 27.51
N PRO A 195 6.45 -5.69 28.43
CA PRO A 195 6.09 -5.18 29.75
C PRO A 195 5.24 -3.88 29.69
N LYS A 196 5.34 -3.13 28.60
CA LYS A 196 4.56 -1.88 28.37
C LYS A 196 3.18 -2.15 27.75
N GLY A 197 2.80 -3.41 27.55
CA GLY A 197 1.59 -3.81 26.85
C GLY A 197 1.76 -3.77 25.33
N GLY A 198 0.77 -4.29 24.61
CA GLY A 198 0.79 -4.36 23.15
C GLY A 198 1.00 -5.78 22.62
N ARG A 199 1.31 -5.89 21.33
CA ARG A 199 1.53 -7.18 20.69
C ARG A 199 2.79 -7.86 21.18
N PRO A 200 2.77 -9.16 21.53
CA PRO A 200 3.96 -9.90 21.92
C PRO A 200 5.09 -9.76 20.88
N ARG A 201 6.31 -9.64 21.37
CA ARG A 201 7.50 -9.51 20.52
C ARG A 201 8.08 -10.90 20.23
N PRO A 202 8.33 -11.25 18.95
CA PRO A 202 9.03 -12.47 18.60
C PRO A 202 10.52 -12.34 18.95
N VAL A 203 11.07 -13.34 19.62
CA VAL A 203 12.49 -13.45 19.98
C VAL A 203 13.04 -14.72 19.35
N LEU A 204 14.09 -14.56 18.56
CA LEU A 204 14.75 -15.66 17.85
C LEU A 204 15.35 -16.67 18.82
N GLN A 205 15.10 -17.95 18.56
CA GLN A 205 15.75 -19.09 19.24
C GLN A 205 16.92 -19.56 18.36
N GLU A 206 18.14 -19.20 18.74
CA GLU A 206 19.35 -19.48 17.92
C GLU A 206 19.70 -20.97 17.81
N ASP A 207 19.18 -21.79 18.73
CA ASP A 207 19.32 -23.25 18.74
C ASP A 207 18.30 -23.98 17.87
N ARG A 208 17.33 -23.28 17.29
CA ARG A 208 16.24 -23.81 16.48
C ARG A 208 16.19 -23.19 15.10
N MET A 209 17.26 -23.42 14.35
CA MET A 209 17.42 -22.90 13.00
C MET A 209 16.99 -23.92 11.95
N HIS A 210 16.39 -23.42 10.89
CA HIS A 210 15.94 -24.16 9.72
C HIS A 210 16.54 -23.54 8.46
N GLU A 211 16.73 -24.38 7.47
CA GLU A 211 17.21 -23.96 6.14
C GLU A 211 16.35 -24.65 5.08
N GLU A 212 15.81 -23.87 4.14
CA GLU A 212 14.93 -24.40 3.12
C GLU A 212 15.12 -23.67 1.78
N THR A 213 15.09 -24.44 0.70
CA THR A 213 15.32 -23.96 -0.66
C THR A 213 14.01 -23.82 -1.43
N TYR A 214 13.87 -22.70 -2.14
CA TYR A 214 12.72 -22.33 -2.94
C TYR A 214 13.13 -21.85 -4.32
N ASP A 215 12.20 -21.86 -5.28
CA ASP A 215 12.40 -21.24 -6.58
C ASP A 215 12.27 -19.71 -6.49
N CYS A 216 11.49 -19.22 -5.52
CA CYS A 216 11.31 -17.80 -5.28
C CYS A 216 10.95 -17.53 -3.81
N ILE A 217 11.45 -16.42 -3.26
CA ILE A 217 11.02 -15.86 -1.99
C ILE A 217 10.27 -14.56 -2.26
N VAL A 218 9.09 -14.42 -1.67
CA VAL A 218 8.22 -13.26 -1.81
C VAL A 218 8.22 -12.46 -0.51
N SER A 219 8.77 -11.25 -0.54
CA SER A 219 8.72 -10.33 0.60
C SER A 219 7.39 -9.56 0.60
N ALA A 220 6.60 -9.74 1.66
CA ALA A 220 5.30 -9.09 1.86
C ALA A 220 5.15 -8.58 3.31
N ILE A 221 6.19 -7.91 3.83
CA ILE A 221 6.31 -7.47 5.23
C ILE A 221 5.87 -6.04 5.48
N GLY A 222 5.24 -5.41 4.50
CA GLY A 222 4.75 -4.05 4.54
C GLY A 222 5.26 -3.19 3.39
N GLN A 223 4.79 -1.94 3.37
CA GLN A 223 5.05 -0.99 2.29
C GLN A 223 5.27 0.40 2.86
N GLY A 224 6.01 1.22 2.12
CA GLY A 224 6.23 2.63 2.38
C GLY A 224 5.81 3.51 1.20
N SER A 225 5.76 4.80 1.42
CA SER A 225 5.54 5.79 0.37
C SER A 225 6.81 6.04 -0.42
N ASN A 226 6.67 6.32 -1.71
CA ASN A 226 7.73 6.92 -2.50
C ASN A 226 7.57 8.44 -2.48
N LEU A 227 8.54 9.14 -1.90
CA LEU A 227 8.58 10.60 -1.81
C LEU A 227 9.73 11.21 -2.61
N ASP A 228 10.41 10.43 -3.46
CA ASP A 228 11.58 10.85 -4.24
C ASP A 228 11.26 11.95 -5.28
N PHE A 229 9.96 12.13 -5.58
CA PHE A 229 9.49 13.20 -6.46
C PHE A 229 9.46 14.58 -5.78
N LEU A 230 9.66 14.64 -4.47
CA LEU A 230 9.74 15.88 -3.70
C LEU A 230 11.20 16.23 -3.43
N THR A 231 11.57 17.47 -3.64
CA THR A 231 12.89 17.98 -3.22
C THR A 231 13.00 17.91 -1.68
N LYS A 232 14.23 17.90 -1.16
CA LYS A 232 14.46 17.94 0.30
C LYS A 232 13.82 19.17 0.94
N GLU A 233 13.92 20.31 0.27
CA GLU A 233 13.32 21.56 0.71
C GLU A 233 11.80 21.46 0.81
N THR A 234 11.15 20.85 -0.18
CA THR A 234 9.69 20.58 -0.15
C THR A 234 9.32 19.60 0.95
N GLN A 235 10.12 18.55 1.17
CA GLN A 235 9.88 17.58 2.24
C GLN A 235 9.99 18.22 3.63
N GLU A 236 10.93 19.18 3.83
CA GLU A 236 11.07 19.93 5.08
C GLU A 236 9.89 20.86 5.36
N GLN A 237 9.22 21.37 4.32
CA GLN A 237 8.00 22.18 4.45
C GLN A 237 6.74 21.35 4.73
N LEU A 238 6.79 20.05 4.48
CA LEU A 238 5.68 19.13 4.71
C LEU A 238 5.91 18.37 6.02
N THR A 239 4.86 18.20 6.82
CA THR A 239 4.96 17.36 8.02
C THR A 239 4.93 15.90 7.59
N ILE A 240 6.10 15.25 7.67
CA ILE A 240 6.28 13.83 7.30
C ILE A 240 6.76 13.06 8.53
N GLU A 241 5.96 12.09 8.98
CA GLU A 241 6.28 11.22 10.11
C GLU A 241 6.26 9.76 9.63
N TRP A 242 7.36 9.04 9.88
CA TRP A 242 7.48 7.62 9.51
C TRP A 242 7.25 7.36 8.01
N GLY A 243 7.62 8.32 7.15
CA GLY A 243 7.44 8.24 5.71
C GLY A 243 6.02 8.53 5.22
N LYS A 244 5.12 8.99 6.07
CA LYS A 244 3.75 9.40 5.72
C LYS A 244 3.55 10.88 5.99
N PHE A 245 2.70 11.51 5.19
CA PHE A 245 2.27 12.88 5.47
C PHE A 245 1.36 12.93 6.69
N THR A 246 1.47 14.02 7.45
CA THR A 246 0.57 14.31 8.57
C THR A 246 -0.21 15.58 8.22
N PRO A 247 -1.39 15.47 7.59
CA PRO A 247 -2.20 16.63 7.24
C PRO A 247 -2.86 17.27 8.46
N GLY A 248 -3.20 18.54 8.30
CA GLY A 248 -4.09 19.26 9.19
C GLY A 248 -5.57 19.06 8.83
N GLU A 249 -6.39 20.02 9.22
CA GLU A 249 -7.83 20.00 8.94
C GLU A 249 -8.09 19.96 7.43
N TYR A 250 -9.08 19.19 7.00
CA TYR A 250 -9.45 18.98 5.59
C TYR A 250 -8.29 18.50 4.70
N GLN A 251 -7.39 17.70 5.26
CA GLN A 251 -6.24 17.12 4.52
C GLN A 251 -5.26 18.17 3.98
N HIS A 252 -5.30 19.40 4.51
CA HIS A 252 -4.41 20.49 4.12
C HIS A 252 -3.03 20.32 4.77
N THR A 253 -1.98 20.60 4.01
CA THR A 253 -0.60 20.59 4.52
C THR A 253 -0.13 22.00 4.86
N PRO A 254 1.03 22.18 5.53
CA PRO A 254 1.65 23.50 5.68
C PRO A 254 2.00 24.19 4.37
N LEU A 255 2.19 23.44 3.27
CA LEU A 255 2.42 24.01 1.94
C LEU A 255 1.09 24.41 1.30
N GLN A 256 0.87 25.71 1.16
CA GLN A 256 -0.42 26.38 0.95
C GLN A 256 -1.36 25.74 -0.08
N LYS A 257 -0.85 25.29 -1.23
CA LYS A 257 -1.66 24.69 -2.32
C LYS A 257 -1.79 23.16 -2.22
N VAL A 258 -1.15 22.52 -1.23
CA VAL A 258 -0.97 21.07 -1.20
C VAL A 258 -1.88 20.42 -0.16
N PHE A 259 -2.62 19.44 -0.63
CA PHE A 259 -3.47 18.55 0.14
C PHE A 259 -2.98 17.12 -0.01
N VAL A 260 -3.18 16.29 1.00
CA VAL A 260 -2.71 14.89 0.99
C VAL A 260 -3.78 13.97 1.54
N GLY A 261 -3.84 12.73 1.08
CA GLY A 261 -4.80 11.76 1.60
C GLY A 261 -4.58 10.35 1.05
N GLY A 262 -5.36 9.41 1.56
CA GLY A 262 -5.20 8.00 1.31
C GLY A 262 -4.00 7.41 2.05
N ASP A 263 -3.54 6.24 1.65
CA ASP A 263 -2.54 5.45 2.38
C ASP A 263 -1.23 6.18 2.65
N VAL A 264 -0.89 7.19 1.84
CA VAL A 264 0.29 8.03 2.03
C VAL A 264 0.15 8.99 3.22
N ALA A 265 -1.07 9.18 3.72
CA ALA A 265 -1.38 10.08 4.84
C ALA A 265 -2.08 9.37 6.00
N ASN A 266 -3.04 8.50 5.75
CA ASN A 266 -3.78 7.82 6.81
C ASN A 266 -3.01 6.62 7.39
N ARG A 267 -3.44 6.16 8.58
CA ARG A 267 -2.81 5.04 9.29
C ARG A 267 -3.49 3.70 9.05
N ILE A 268 -4.74 3.72 8.57
CA ILE A 268 -5.57 2.53 8.40
C ILE A 268 -5.15 1.78 7.14
N ALA A 269 -4.90 2.51 6.04
CA ALA A 269 -4.49 1.98 4.75
C ALA A 269 -5.51 0.97 4.18
N ASP A 270 -6.77 1.40 4.10
CA ASP A 270 -7.86 0.71 3.43
C ASP A 270 -8.59 1.63 2.42
N ALA A 271 -9.37 1.03 1.52
CA ALA A 271 -10.05 1.76 0.46
C ALA A 271 -11.08 2.78 0.99
N ILE A 272 -11.79 2.44 2.07
CA ILE A 272 -12.83 3.29 2.64
C ILE A 272 -12.22 4.56 3.22
N SER A 273 -11.17 4.42 4.02
CA SER A 273 -10.44 5.55 4.61
C SER A 273 -9.79 6.43 3.53
N ALA A 274 -9.26 5.82 2.45
CA ALA A 274 -8.70 6.57 1.33
C ALA A 274 -9.78 7.41 0.60
N ILE A 275 -10.97 6.87 0.40
CA ILE A 275 -12.12 7.59 -0.18
C ILE A 275 -12.56 8.72 0.76
N GLU A 276 -12.64 8.49 2.06
CA GLU A 276 -12.98 9.52 3.06
C GLU A 276 -11.99 10.68 3.02
N ASP A 277 -10.69 10.40 2.99
CA ASP A 277 -9.64 11.40 2.84
C ASP A 277 -9.81 12.22 1.56
N GLY A 278 -10.13 11.57 0.43
CA GLY A 278 -10.44 12.24 -0.83
C GLY A 278 -11.62 13.19 -0.73
N HIS A 279 -12.69 12.79 -0.04
CA HIS A 279 -13.85 13.65 0.23
C HIS A 279 -13.50 14.84 1.13
N HIS A 280 -12.68 14.63 2.17
CA HIS A 280 -12.21 15.69 3.07
C HIS A 280 -11.31 16.67 2.31
N ALA A 281 -10.36 16.18 1.53
CA ALA A 281 -9.48 17.00 0.69
C ALA A 281 -10.28 17.82 -0.34
N ALA A 282 -11.28 17.23 -1.00
CA ALA A 282 -12.13 17.94 -1.95
C ALA A 282 -12.90 19.10 -1.30
N ARG A 283 -13.37 18.93 -0.05
CA ARG A 283 -13.99 20.02 0.73
C ARG A 283 -12.95 21.08 1.09
N GLY A 284 -11.75 20.67 1.50
CA GLY A 284 -10.65 21.57 1.83
C GLY A 284 -10.23 22.42 0.65
N ILE A 285 -10.04 21.79 -0.51
CA ILE A 285 -9.70 22.46 -1.77
C ILE A 285 -10.79 23.47 -2.17
N ASP A 286 -12.08 23.07 -2.11
CA ASP A 286 -13.17 23.97 -2.44
C ASP A 286 -13.21 25.20 -1.50
N ARG A 287 -12.98 25.01 -0.19
CA ARG A 287 -12.86 26.11 0.78
C ARG A 287 -11.66 27.01 0.50
N PHE A 288 -10.54 26.43 0.14
CA PHE A 288 -9.30 27.15 -0.19
C PHE A 288 -9.47 28.01 -1.43
N LEU A 289 -10.09 27.47 -2.49
CA LEU A 289 -10.29 28.18 -3.76
C LEU A 289 -11.48 29.17 -3.73
N ASN A 290 -12.49 28.94 -2.87
CA ASN A 290 -13.70 29.76 -2.74
C ASN A 290 -13.96 30.24 -1.29
N PRO A 291 -13.02 30.93 -0.65
CA PRO A 291 -13.12 31.27 0.78
C PRO A 291 -14.35 32.12 1.13
N ASP A 292 -14.79 32.98 0.22
CA ASP A 292 -15.95 33.87 0.49
C ASP A 292 -17.29 33.14 0.52
N ALA A 293 -17.42 32.03 -0.21
CA ALA A 293 -18.63 31.19 -0.17
C ALA A 293 -18.82 30.54 1.21
N TYR A 294 -17.74 30.27 1.94
CA TYR A 294 -17.77 29.62 3.25
C TYR A 294 -17.88 30.61 4.43
N LYS A 295 -17.33 31.82 4.30
CA LYS A 295 -17.49 32.88 5.32
C LYS A 295 -18.96 33.24 5.56
N GLN A 296 -19.77 33.22 4.52
CA GLN A 296 -21.20 33.54 4.62
C GLN A 296 -22.02 32.46 5.36
N SER A 297 -21.62 31.21 5.30
CA SER A 297 -22.31 30.11 5.98
C SER A 297 -22.00 30.03 7.47
N GLU A 298 -20.83 30.51 7.89
CA GLU A 298 -20.44 30.54 9.31
C GLU A 298 -21.06 31.71 10.10
N THR A 299 -21.57 32.73 9.40
CA THR A 299 -22.20 33.91 10.01
C THR A 299 -23.72 33.80 10.15
N GLN A 300 -24.38 32.77 9.62
CA GLN A 300 -25.80 32.50 9.86
C GLN A 300 -25.96 31.54 11.04
N PRO A 301 -26.44 31.99 12.20
CA PRO A 301 -26.80 31.09 13.30
C PRO A 301 -27.94 30.19 12.82
N ASP A 302 -27.82 28.90 13.11
CA ASP A 302 -28.79 27.84 12.81
C ASP A 302 -30.17 28.19 13.44
N SER A 303 -31.04 28.81 12.64
CA SER A 303 -32.37 29.22 13.06
C SER A 303 -33.34 28.03 13.22
N SER A 304 -32.88 26.80 13.11
CA SER A 304 -33.71 25.59 13.22
C SER A 304 -33.78 24.99 14.63
N ARG A 305 -33.13 25.60 15.66
CA ARG A 305 -33.17 25.11 17.05
C ARG A 305 -34.06 25.93 18.00
N SER A 306 -34.98 26.75 17.50
CA SER A 306 -35.97 27.41 18.33
C SER A 306 -37.36 27.01 17.89
N GLY A 307 -37.90 25.93 18.44
CA GLY A 307 -39.30 25.53 18.18
C GLY A 307 -39.63 24.15 18.74
N GLY A 308 -40.11 24.12 19.98
CA GLY A 308 -40.86 22.98 20.48
C GLY A 308 -40.26 22.30 21.68
#